data_974b342215fe7efacdfd8a1363b36f48
#
_entry.id   974b342215fe7efacdfd8a1363b36f48
#
_cell.length_a   1.000
_cell.length_b   1.000
_cell.length_c   1.000
_cell.angle_alpha   90.00
_cell.angle_beta   90.00
_cell.angle_gamma   90.00
#
_symmetry.space_group_name_H-M   'P 1'
#
loop_
_entity.id
_entity.type
_entity.pdbx_description
1 polymer ?
#
loop_
_entity_poly.entity_id
_entity_poly.type
_entity_poly.pdbx_seq_one_letter_code
_entity_poly.pdbx_strand_id
1 'polypeptide(L)'
;MSVIVYQTFVIKQEKFKEGIENLQELKKFRNENYDQKVEILTPVSGEDHTYALLSTYEGLAEMELQSKKMFDDEEYLNLIGSFFLENIAQGSMYTQIYRTLSEKKAEKK
;
A
#
# COMPACT_ATOMS: atom_id res chain seq x y z
N MET A 1 -18.94 2.19 -4.90
CA MET A 1 -18.25 2.66 -3.71
C MET A 1 -16.91 1.98 -3.59
N SER A 2 -15.87 2.75 -3.36
CA SER A 2 -14.51 2.22 -3.30
C SER A 2 -14.01 2.15 -1.87
N VAL A 3 -13.08 1.25 -1.64
CA VAL A 3 -12.39 1.15 -0.36
C VAL A 3 -10.93 1.48 -0.60
N ILE A 4 -10.38 2.34 0.25
CA ILE A 4 -9.01 2.81 0.13
C ILE A 4 -8.26 2.41 1.39
N VAL A 5 -7.13 1.73 1.19
CA VAL A 5 -6.22 1.38 2.28
C VAL A 5 -5.05 2.34 2.21
N TYR A 6 -4.87 3.12 3.27
CA TYR A 6 -3.84 4.15 3.35
C TYR A 6 -2.85 3.72 4.42
N GLN A 7 -1.62 3.44 3.99
CA GLN A 7 -0.58 2.96 4.90
C GLN A 7 0.59 3.92 4.87
N THR A 8 0.99 4.42 6.04
CA THR A 8 2.16 5.29 6.15
C THR A 8 3.26 4.56 6.90
N PHE A 9 4.50 4.90 6.57
CA PHE A 9 5.66 4.28 7.19
C PHE A 9 6.87 5.17 6.97
N VAL A 10 7.90 4.96 7.78
CA VAL A 10 9.15 5.71 7.69
C VAL A 10 10.21 4.80 7.10
N ILE A 11 10.82 5.22 5.98
CA ILE A 11 11.93 4.48 5.40
C ILE A 11 13.19 4.88 6.15
N LYS A 12 13.97 3.88 6.55
CA LYS A 12 15.22 4.14 7.26
C LYS A 12 16.13 5.00 6.42
N GLN A 13 16.74 6.01 7.05
CA GLN A 13 17.58 6.93 6.33
C GLN A 13 18.76 6.22 5.66
N GLU A 14 19.37 5.29 6.36
CA GLU A 14 20.52 4.56 5.81
C GLU A 14 20.12 3.53 4.77
N LYS A 15 18.82 3.27 4.62
CA LYS A 15 18.29 2.33 3.64
C LYS A 15 17.41 3.01 2.60
N PHE A 16 17.61 4.30 2.41
CA PHE A 16 16.70 5.07 1.58
C PHE A 16 16.60 4.53 0.17
N LYS A 17 17.75 4.30 -0.47
CA LYS A 17 17.74 3.83 -1.86
C LYS A 17 17.10 2.46 -1.98
N GLU A 18 17.53 1.54 -1.12
CA GLU A 18 16.99 0.18 -1.14
C GLU A 18 15.50 0.18 -0.81
N GLY A 19 15.09 1.03 0.13
CA GLY A 19 13.69 1.11 0.51
C GLY A 19 12.81 1.61 -0.63
N ILE A 20 13.25 2.63 -1.34
CA ILE A 20 12.50 3.15 -2.47
C ILE A 20 12.39 2.11 -3.58
N GLU A 21 13.49 1.42 -3.88
CA GLU A 21 13.48 0.38 -4.90
C GLU A 21 12.54 -0.75 -4.52
N ASN A 22 12.59 -1.17 -3.26
CA ASN A 22 11.73 -2.23 -2.76
C ASN A 22 10.26 -1.81 -2.82
N LEU A 23 9.98 -0.56 -2.47
CA LEU A 23 8.63 -0.03 -2.51
C LEU A 23 8.08 -0.03 -3.93
N GLN A 24 8.90 0.35 -4.88
CA GLN A 24 8.48 0.33 -6.28
C GLN A 24 8.24 -1.09 -6.78
N GLU A 25 9.02 -2.04 -6.32
CA GLU A 25 8.79 -3.45 -6.64
C GLU A 25 7.47 -3.94 -6.07
N LEU A 26 7.16 -3.55 -4.84
CA LEU A 26 5.90 -3.92 -4.22
C LEU A 26 4.72 -3.37 -5.02
N LYS A 27 4.82 -2.11 -5.40
CA LYS A 27 3.76 -1.48 -6.19
C LYS A 27 3.55 -2.21 -7.50
N LYS A 28 4.64 -2.46 -8.21
CA LYS A 28 4.55 -3.13 -9.50
C LYS A 28 3.97 -4.52 -9.37
N PHE A 29 4.46 -5.28 -8.40
CA PHE A 29 4.01 -6.64 -8.18
C PHE A 29 2.52 -6.68 -7.89
N ARG A 30 2.06 -5.80 -7.00
CA ARG A 30 0.66 -5.80 -6.61
C ARG A 30 -0.24 -5.35 -7.75
N ASN A 31 0.17 -4.35 -8.51
CA ASN A 31 -0.64 -3.88 -9.64
C ASN A 31 -0.73 -4.91 -10.76
N GLU A 32 0.31 -5.72 -10.93
CA GLU A 32 0.33 -6.71 -12.00
C GLU A 32 -0.36 -8.01 -11.65
N ASN A 33 -0.37 -8.37 -10.37
CA ASN A 33 -0.84 -9.70 -9.97
C ASN A 33 -2.16 -9.72 -9.24
N TYR A 34 -2.64 -8.57 -8.79
CA TYR A 34 -3.87 -8.52 -8.00
C TYR A 34 -4.81 -7.45 -8.53
N ASP A 35 -6.07 -7.63 -8.22
CA ASP A 35 -7.11 -6.72 -8.71
C ASP A 35 -7.25 -5.53 -7.76
N GLN A 36 -6.31 -4.62 -7.87
CA GLN A 36 -6.27 -3.43 -7.04
C GLN A 36 -5.39 -2.40 -7.74
N LYS A 37 -5.51 -1.15 -7.30
CA LYS A 37 -4.66 -0.09 -7.80
C LYS A 37 -3.82 0.42 -6.63
N VAL A 38 -2.50 0.38 -6.77
CA VAL A 38 -1.58 0.79 -5.73
C VAL A 38 -0.78 1.99 -6.22
N GLU A 39 -0.71 3.03 -5.40
CA GLU A 39 0.06 4.23 -5.67
C GLU A 39 1.00 4.51 -4.51
N ILE A 40 2.17 5.04 -4.83
CA ILE A 40 3.13 5.47 -3.82
C ILE A 40 2.98 6.98 -3.66
N LEU A 41 2.85 7.42 -2.41
CA LEU A 41 2.79 8.84 -2.10
C LEU A 41 4.10 9.24 -1.45
N THR A 42 4.72 10.29 -2.00
CA THR A 42 6.00 10.76 -1.49
C THR A 42 5.78 12.04 -0.70
N PRO A 43 6.60 12.29 0.33
CA PRO A 43 6.38 13.46 1.17
C PRO A 43 6.82 14.73 0.43
N VAL A 44 5.90 15.67 0.32
CA VAL A 44 6.19 17.00 -0.20
C VAL A 44 6.35 17.96 0.96
N SER A 45 5.59 17.74 2.03
CA SER A 45 5.73 18.49 3.26
C SER A 45 5.47 17.53 4.40
N GLY A 46 5.75 17.96 5.61
CA GLY A 46 5.63 17.09 6.78
C GLY A 46 6.95 16.43 7.07
N GLU A 47 6.91 15.24 7.65
CA GLU A 47 8.14 14.57 8.08
C GLU A 47 8.87 13.94 6.90
N ASP A 48 10.15 14.13 6.87
CA ASP A 48 11.00 13.51 5.88
C ASP A 48 10.96 12.00 6.04
N HIS A 49 11.14 11.28 4.93
CA HIS A 49 11.21 9.82 4.92
C HIS A 49 9.91 9.12 5.28
N THR A 50 8.82 9.87 5.49
CA THR A 50 7.51 9.28 5.71
C THR A 50 6.79 9.15 4.38
N TYR A 51 6.60 7.91 3.95
CA TYR A 51 5.99 7.61 2.67
C TYR A 51 4.66 6.91 2.90
N ALA A 52 3.87 6.78 1.85
CA ALA A 52 2.59 6.10 1.97
C ALA A 52 2.32 5.24 0.76
N LEU A 53 1.58 4.17 1.00
CA LEU A 53 0.97 3.36 -0.05
C LEU A 53 -0.52 3.58 -0.01
N LEU A 54 -1.08 3.89 -1.15
CA LEU A 54 -2.52 4.06 -1.28
C LEU A 54 -3.03 2.94 -2.16
N SER A 55 -3.82 2.05 -1.60
CA SER A 55 -4.38 0.91 -2.33
C SER A 55 -5.88 1.10 -2.48
N THR A 56 -6.38 0.95 -3.69
CA THR A 56 -7.79 1.15 -3.98
C THR A 56 -8.42 -0.16 -4.45
N TYR A 57 -9.56 -0.50 -3.85
CA TYR A 57 -10.33 -1.70 -4.17
C TYR A 57 -11.75 -1.30 -4.49
N GLU A 58 -12.46 -2.17 -5.19
CA GLU A 58 -13.86 -1.89 -5.54
C GLU A 58 -14.80 -1.92 -4.34
N GLY A 59 -14.44 -2.65 -3.30
CA GLY A 59 -15.24 -2.74 -2.10
C GLY A 59 -14.54 -3.58 -1.06
N LEU A 60 -15.19 -3.73 0.10
CA LEU A 60 -14.60 -4.49 1.20
C LEU A 60 -14.38 -5.96 0.85
N ALA A 61 -15.33 -6.55 0.14
CA ALA A 61 -15.20 -7.96 -0.23
C ALA A 61 -14.00 -8.15 -1.14
N GLU A 62 -13.79 -7.23 -2.07
CA GLU A 62 -12.66 -7.33 -2.98
C GLU A 62 -11.36 -7.11 -2.22
N MET A 63 -11.34 -6.16 -1.29
CA MET A 63 -10.16 -5.93 -0.46
C MET A 63 -9.77 -7.20 0.30
N GLU A 64 -10.76 -7.85 0.91
CA GLU A 64 -10.50 -9.05 1.68
C GLU A 64 -10.01 -10.19 0.79
N LEU A 65 -10.60 -10.32 -0.39
CA LEU A 65 -10.20 -11.37 -1.32
C LEU A 65 -8.76 -11.18 -1.78
N GLN A 66 -8.41 -9.96 -2.18
CA GLN A 66 -7.06 -9.69 -2.65
C GLN A 66 -6.03 -9.81 -1.52
N SER A 67 -6.39 -9.38 -0.32
CA SER A 67 -5.50 -9.56 0.84
C SER A 67 -5.21 -11.02 1.10
N LYS A 68 -6.23 -11.85 0.99
CA LYS A 68 -6.05 -13.28 1.20
C LYS A 68 -5.12 -13.87 0.16
N LYS A 69 -5.28 -13.48 -1.09
CA LYS A 69 -4.40 -13.94 -2.15
C LYS A 69 -2.96 -13.53 -1.91
N MET A 70 -2.76 -12.29 -1.43
CA MET A 70 -1.41 -11.80 -1.16
C MET A 70 -0.75 -12.58 -0.04
N PHE A 71 -1.48 -12.91 1.01
CA PHE A 71 -0.90 -13.64 2.12
C PHE A 71 -0.65 -15.11 1.79
N ASP A 72 -1.21 -15.61 0.69
CA ASP A 72 -0.93 -16.95 0.22
C ASP A 72 0.16 -16.99 -0.84
N ASP A 73 0.71 -15.84 -1.20
CA ASP A 73 1.68 -15.74 -2.28
C ASP A 73 3.08 -15.60 -1.71
N GLU A 74 3.87 -16.65 -1.83
CA GLU A 74 5.22 -16.68 -1.26
C GLU A 74 6.12 -15.60 -1.85
N GLU A 75 5.97 -15.33 -3.13
CA GLU A 75 6.78 -14.32 -3.78
C GLU A 75 6.50 -12.95 -3.19
N TYR A 76 5.21 -12.65 -2.97
CA TYR A 76 4.85 -11.40 -2.35
C TYR A 76 5.34 -11.31 -0.91
N LEU A 77 5.21 -12.41 -0.17
CA LEU A 77 5.67 -12.42 1.23
C LEU A 77 7.16 -12.17 1.35
N ASN A 78 7.93 -12.69 0.39
CA ASN A 78 9.35 -12.40 0.38
C ASN A 78 9.65 -10.93 0.14
N LEU A 79 8.90 -10.30 -0.77
CA LEU A 79 9.07 -8.88 -1.03
C LEU A 79 8.75 -8.03 0.19
N ILE A 80 7.61 -8.27 0.83
CA ILE A 80 7.25 -7.43 1.97
C ILE A 80 8.10 -7.75 3.19
N GLY A 81 8.61 -8.98 3.29
CA GLY A 81 9.51 -9.33 4.37
C GLY A 81 10.76 -8.48 4.34
N SER A 82 11.40 -8.38 3.18
CA SER A 82 12.56 -7.52 3.04
C SER A 82 12.23 -6.07 3.38
N PHE A 83 11.09 -5.59 2.88
CA PHE A 83 10.71 -4.21 3.12
C PHE A 83 10.50 -3.94 4.60
N PHE A 84 9.72 -4.78 5.27
CA PHE A 84 9.39 -4.55 6.68
C PHE A 84 10.59 -4.76 7.59
N LEU A 85 11.42 -5.75 7.32
CA LEU A 85 12.50 -6.09 8.24
C LEU A 85 13.74 -5.25 8.03
N GLU A 86 13.99 -4.81 6.80
CA GLU A 86 15.25 -4.17 6.48
C GLU A 86 15.15 -2.69 6.17
N ASN A 87 14.05 -2.27 5.57
CA ASN A 87 14.00 -0.95 4.97
C ASN A 87 13.17 0.09 5.69
N ILE A 88 12.22 -0.30 6.52
CA ILE A 88 11.41 0.68 7.23
C ILE A 88 11.68 0.62 8.72
N ALA A 89 11.48 1.77 9.36
CA ALA A 89 11.70 1.87 10.80
C ALA A 89 10.65 1.03 11.51
N GLN A 90 11.11 0.24 12.48
CA GLN A 90 10.24 -0.65 13.20
C GLN A 90 9.19 0.14 13.97
N GLY A 91 7.95 -0.30 13.89
CA GLY A 91 6.85 0.34 14.58
C GLY A 91 6.35 1.60 13.93
N SER A 92 6.84 1.94 12.73
CA SER A 92 6.43 3.18 12.06
C SER A 92 5.23 3.01 11.15
N MET A 93 4.78 1.79 10.89
CA MET A 93 3.70 1.59 9.93
C MET A 93 2.34 1.76 10.60
N TYR A 94 1.51 2.57 9.97
CA TYR A 94 0.13 2.78 10.38
C TYR A 94 -0.77 2.53 9.20
N THR A 95 -1.88 1.88 9.44
CA THR A 95 -2.84 1.54 8.38
C THR A 95 -4.19 2.12 8.72
N GLN A 96 -4.79 2.80 7.76
CA GLN A 96 -6.14 3.33 7.88
C GLN A 96 -6.93 2.88 6.66
N ILE A 97 -8.18 2.53 6.87
CA ILE A 97 -9.03 2.06 5.79
C ILE A 97 -10.21 3.00 5.68
N TYR A 98 -10.41 3.52 4.48
CA TYR A 98 -11.48 4.48 4.20
C TYR A 98 -12.42 3.91 3.16
N ARG A 99 -13.64 4.37 3.21
CA ARG A 99 -14.65 4.09 2.18
C ARG A 99 -15.00 5.41 1.55
N THR A 100 -15.03 5.45 0.21
CA THR A 100 -15.45 6.69 -0.44
C THR A 100 -16.92 6.94 -0.18
N LEU A 101 -17.26 8.21 0.00
CA LEU A 101 -18.62 8.60 0.18
C LEU A 101 -19.20 8.86 -1.17
N SER A 102 -20.31 8.58 -1.44
CA SER A 102 -20.74 8.99 -2.56
C SER A 102 -20.96 8.55 -3.66
N GLU A 103 -20.78 8.14 -4.14
CA GLU A 103 -20.95 7.88 -5.24
C GLU A 103 -22.18 7.70 -5.62
N LYS A 104 -22.98 7.86 -5.18
CA LYS A 104 -24.00 7.87 -5.52
C LYS A 104 -24.35 8.54 -6.41
N LYS A 105 -24.05 9.16 -6.48
CA LYS A 105 -24.31 9.88 -7.26
C LYS A 105 -24.22 9.63 -8.37
N ALA A 106 -23.67 9.53 -8.29
CA ALA A 106 -23.43 9.40 -9.52
C ALA A 106 -24.24 8.36 -10.04
N GLU A 107 -24.54 7.80 -9.61
CA GLU A 107 -25.17 6.94 -10.10
C GLU A 107 -26.38 7.01 -10.41
N LYS A 108 -26.74 7.50 -10.32
CA LYS A 108 -27.57 7.63 -10.64
C LYS A 108 -28.11 7.92 -11.35
N LYS A 109 -28.07 8.04 -11.48
CA LYS A 109 -28.23 8.38 -11.97
C LYS A 109 -28.55 8.48 -12.50
#